data_514cea66fa11e940eda14eee2d7a5cac
#
_entry.id   514cea66fa11e940eda14eee2d7a5cac
#
_cell.length_a   1.000
_cell.length_b   1.000
_cell.length_c   1.000
_cell.angle_alpha   90.00
_cell.angle_beta   90.00
_cell.angle_gamma   90.00
#
_symmetry.space_group_name_H-M   'P 1'
#
loop_
_entity.id
_entity.type
_entity.pdbx_description
1 polymer ?
#
loop_
_entity_poly.entity_id
_entity_poly.type
_entity_poly.pdbx_seq_one_letter_code
_entity_poly.pdbx_strand_id
1 'polypeptide(L)'
;GTLLYTYGVRTGKITVEKMCQLLCENPAKLYGVYPNKGAIAEGSDADIVVFDPEKENVISAKTHAYNTDNNPYEGFEVHGDIDKVFLRGNLAVDEGKLVQEKLGTYIKRGLRQPLA
;
A
#
# COMPACT_ATOMS: atom_id res chain seq x y z
N GLY A 1 -3.94 -4.17 1.17
CA GLY A 1 -2.64 -4.71 1.61
C GLY A 1 -2.79 -5.80 2.65
N THR A 2 -3.39 -5.50 3.80
CA THR A 2 -3.52 -6.42 4.94
C THR A 2 -4.25 -7.73 4.62
N LEU A 3 -5.32 -7.68 3.82
CA LEU A 3 -6.03 -8.87 3.33
C LEU A 3 -5.14 -9.76 2.46
N LEU A 4 -4.42 -9.17 1.51
CA LEU A 4 -3.54 -9.91 0.61
C LEU A 4 -2.36 -10.54 1.37
N TYR A 5 -1.84 -9.83 2.37
CA TYR A 5 -0.82 -10.38 3.26
C TYR A 5 -1.37 -11.56 4.07
N THR A 6 -2.51 -11.38 4.73
CA THR A 6 -3.11 -12.38 5.61
C THR A 6 -3.48 -13.67 4.87
N TYR A 7 -4.24 -13.54 3.77
CA TYR A 7 -4.81 -14.68 3.05
C TYR A 7 -3.98 -15.13 1.84
N GLY A 8 -2.98 -14.37 1.47
CA GLY A 8 -2.04 -14.69 0.38
C GLY A 8 -0.66 -15.10 0.88
N VAL A 9 0.03 -14.19 1.55
CA VAL A 9 1.42 -14.43 1.97
C VAL A 9 1.51 -15.39 3.16
N ARG A 10 0.78 -15.14 4.23
CA ARG A 10 0.80 -15.99 5.43
C ARG A 10 0.35 -17.43 5.17
N THR A 11 -0.56 -17.61 4.23
CA THR A 11 -1.04 -18.95 3.84
C THR A 11 -0.12 -19.65 2.82
N GLY A 12 0.97 -19.02 2.40
CA GLY A 12 1.93 -19.57 1.45
C GLY A 12 1.47 -19.62 0.00
N LYS A 13 0.37 -18.93 -0.35
CA LYS A 13 -0.14 -18.90 -1.73
C LYS A 13 0.69 -18.00 -2.64
N ILE A 14 1.24 -16.92 -2.11
CA ILE A 14 2.15 -16.02 -2.81
C ILE A 14 3.30 -15.62 -1.87
N THR A 15 4.42 -15.15 -2.45
CA THR A 15 5.52 -14.57 -1.69
C THR A 15 5.30 -13.09 -1.40
N VAL A 16 6.07 -12.52 -0.49
CA VAL A 16 6.06 -11.07 -0.22
C VAL A 16 6.46 -10.28 -1.46
N GLU A 17 7.47 -10.75 -2.20
CA GLU A 17 7.93 -10.16 -3.45
C GLU A 17 6.80 -10.13 -4.49
N LYS A 18 6.03 -11.21 -4.59
CA LYS A 18 4.88 -11.27 -5.50
C LYS A 18 3.79 -10.30 -5.07
N MET A 19 3.54 -10.16 -3.78
CA MET A 19 2.62 -9.15 -3.25
C MET A 19 3.07 -7.73 -3.63
N CYS A 20 4.36 -7.40 -3.50
CA CYS A 20 4.91 -6.11 -3.90
C CYS A 20 4.78 -5.86 -5.40
N GLN A 21 5.04 -6.88 -6.23
CA GLN A 21 4.79 -6.76 -7.68
C GLN A 21 3.34 -6.42 -7.99
N LEU A 22 2.39 -7.10 -7.35
CA LEU A 22 0.96 -6.93 -7.61
C LEU A 22 0.43 -5.56 -7.14
N LEU A 23 0.92 -5.07 -6.01
CA LEU A 23 0.41 -3.83 -5.41
C LEU A 23 1.18 -2.57 -5.82
N CYS A 24 2.43 -2.69 -6.22
CA CYS A 24 3.31 -1.55 -6.46
C CYS A 24 3.85 -1.51 -7.89
N GLU A 25 4.67 -2.49 -8.27
CA GLU A 25 5.39 -2.48 -9.54
C GLU A 25 4.45 -2.56 -10.75
N ASN A 26 3.57 -3.55 -10.78
CA ASN A 26 2.65 -3.77 -11.90
C ASN A 26 1.67 -2.60 -12.12
N PRO A 27 1.02 -2.04 -11.09
CA PRO A 27 0.23 -0.84 -11.25
C PRO A 27 1.04 0.35 -11.80
N ALA A 28 2.25 0.57 -11.30
CA ALA A 28 3.10 1.66 -11.78
C ALA A 28 3.48 1.49 -13.27
N LYS A 29 3.77 0.28 -13.71
CA LYS A 29 4.02 -0.05 -15.12
C LYS A 29 2.78 0.13 -15.97
N LEU A 30 1.63 -0.36 -15.51
CA LEU A 30 0.36 -0.26 -16.23
C LEU A 30 -0.06 1.20 -16.45
N TYR A 31 0.12 2.04 -15.43
CA TYR A 31 -0.24 3.45 -15.51
C TYR A 31 0.88 4.36 -16.04
N GLY A 32 2.03 3.81 -16.39
CA GLY A 32 3.11 4.54 -17.04
C GLY A 32 3.85 5.51 -16.10
N VAL A 33 3.97 5.17 -14.83
CA VAL A 33 4.71 5.96 -13.82
C VAL A 33 5.91 5.22 -13.21
N TYR A 34 6.17 4.01 -13.67
CA TYR A 34 7.36 3.23 -13.28
C TYR A 34 8.60 3.74 -14.04
N PRO A 35 9.81 3.83 -13.46
CA PRO A 35 10.18 3.46 -12.08
C PRO A 35 10.08 4.60 -11.07
N ASN A 36 9.54 5.76 -11.46
CA ASN A 36 9.37 6.89 -10.54
C ASN A 36 8.51 6.50 -9.33
N LYS A 37 7.48 5.70 -9.59
CA LYS A 37 6.65 5.01 -8.59
C LYS A 37 6.80 3.49 -8.73
N GLY A 38 6.48 2.75 -7.68
CA GLY A 38 6.43 1.29 -7.69
C GLY A 38 7.77 0.60 -7.52
N ALA A 39 8.83 1.33 -7.25
CA ALA A 39 10.16 0.82 -6.96
C ALA A 39 10.80 1.54 -5.78
N ILE A 40 11.62 0.82 -5.02
CA ILE A 40 12.53 1.42 -4.04
C ILE A 40 13.91 1.40 -4.70
N ALA A 41 14.26 2.49 -5.37
CA ALA A 41 15.50 2.63 -6.12
C ALA A 41 15.99 4.08 -6.10
N GLU A 42 17.27 4.28 -6.33
CA GLU A 42 17.83 5.62 -6.48
C GLU A 42 17.16 6.37 -7.64
N GLY A 43 16.70 7.59 -7.37
CA GLY A 43 15.97 8.43 -8.32
C GLY A 43 14.45 8.21 -8.33
N SER A 44 13.94 7.17 -7.67
CA SER A 44 12.49 6.98 -7.49
C SER A 44 11.95 7.84 -6.34
N ASP A 45 10.66 8.16 -6.40
CA ASP A 45 10.00 8.84 -5.29
C ASP A 45 9.98 7.93 -4.04
N ALA A 46 10.28 8.51 -2.89
CA ALA A 46 10.26 7.79 -1.61
C ALA A 46 8.81 7.64 -1.09
N ASP A 47 7.99 6.92 -1.83
CA ASP A 47 6.65 6.47 -1.42
C ASP A 47 6.81 5.11 -0.76
N ILE A 48 6.88 5.09 0.57
CA ILE A 48 7.27 3.91 1.33
C ILE A 48 6.21 3.59 2.37
N VAL A 49 5.81 2.33 2.39
CA VAL A 49 4.94 1.76 3.42
C VAL A 49 5.78 0.89 4.34
N VAL A 50 5.73 1.19 5.63
CA VAL A 50 6.29 0.34 6.69
C VAL A 50 5.17 -0.53 7.23
N PHE A 51 5.32 -1.83 7.06
CA PHE A 51 4.31 -2.83 7.42
C PHE A 51 4.81 -3.68 8.58
N ASP A 52 4.00 -3.81 9.63
CA ASP A 52 4.29 -4.65 10.80
C ASP A 52 3.52 -5.97 10.66
N PRO A 53 4.20 -7.09 10.37
CA PRO A 53 3.54 -8.38 10.17
C PRO A 53 3.00 -9.03 11.46
N GLU A 54 3.42 -8.56 12.62
CA GLU A 54 3.06 -9.14 13.93
C GLU A 54 1.78 -8.54 14.51
N LYS A 55 1.33 -7.39 14.02
CA LYS A 55 0.08 -6.79 14.50
C LYS A 55 -1.13 -7.60 14.06
N GLU A 56 -2.15 -7.64 14.91
CA GLU A 56 -3.46 -8.22 14.60
C GLU A 56 -4.51 -7.12 14.59
N ASN A 57 -5.45 -7.20 13.66
CA ASN A 57 -6.51 -6.22 13.53
C ASN A 57 -7.78 -6.86 12.96
N VAL A 58 -8.91 -6.15 13.10
CA VAL A 58 -10.20 -6.49 12.50
C VAL A 58 -10.61 -5.36 11.57
N ILE A 59 -10.96 -5.68 10.33
CA ILE A 59 -11.41 -4.68 9.36
C ILE A 59 -12.80 -4.18 9.76
N SER A 60 -12.95 -2.86 9.83
CA SER A 60 -14.22 -2.22 10.14
C SER A 60 -14.36 -0.89 9.42
N ALA A 61 -15.57 -0.61 8.97
CA ALA A 61 -15.96 0.70 8.41
C ALA A 61 -15.75 1.85 9.42
N LYS A 62 -15.76 1.53 10.72
CA LYS A 62 -15.54 2.52 11.80
C LYS A 62 -14.11 3.01 11.92
N THR A 63 -13.14 2.25 11.38
CA THR A 63 -11.71 2.52 11.53
C THR A 63 -11.01 2.94 10.25
N HIS A 64 -11.68 2.86 9.08
CA HIS A 64 -11.05 3.26 7.83
C HIS A 64 -11.21 4.76 7.54
N ALA A 65 -10.34 5.30 6.71
CA ALA A 65 -10.21 6.74 6.50
C ALA A 65 -11.19 7.34 5.48
N TYR A 66 -11.97 6.54 4.77
CA TYR A 66 -12.95 7.06 3.80
C TYR A 66 -14.35 7.17 4.40
N ASN A 67 -15.11 8.10 3.86
CA ASN A 67 -16.40 8.52 4.42
C ASN A 67 -17.56 7.62 3.93
N THR A 68 -17.62 6.40 4.46
CA THR A 68 -18.69 5.44 4.20
C THR A 68 -18.92 4.57 5.44
N ASP A 69 -20.13 4.09 5.59
CA ASP A 69 -20.54 3.14 6.64
C ASP A 69 -20.54 1.67 6.18
N ASN A 70 -20.14 1.42 4.92
CA ASN A 70 -20.14 0.10 4.31
C ASN A 70 -18.71 -0.37 4.00
N ASN A 71 -18.41 -1.60 4.38
CA ASN A 71 -17.17 -2.28 4.06
C ASN A 71 -17.44 -3.76 3.74
N PRO A 72 -17.17 -4.23 2.49
CA PRO A 72 -17.42 -5.63 2.12
C PRO A 72 -16.58 -6.64 2.92
N TYR A 73 -15.54 -6.19 3.61
CA TYR A 73 -14.66 -7.00 4.44
C TYR A 73 -14.87 -6.79 5.94
N GLU A 74 -16.02 -6.19 6.32
CA GLU A 74 -16.35 -5.95 7.73
C GLU A 74 -16.23 -7.22 8.56
N GLY A 75 -15.50 -7.14 9.68
CA GLY A 75 -15.30 -8.26 10.59
C GLY A 75 -14.21 -9.25 10.20
N PHE A 76 -13.54 -9.09 9.05
CA PHE A 76 -12.41 -9.95 8.67
C PHE A 76 -11.25 -9.73 9.63
N GLU A 77 -10.78 -10.81 10.24
CA GLU A 77 -9.55 -10.81 11.03
C GLU A 77 -8.35 -10.80 10.10
N VAL A 78 -7.44 -9.85 10.32
CA VAL A 78 -6.21 -9.71 9.53
C VAL A 78 -4.98 -9.73 10.44
N HIS A 79 -3.90 -10.28 9.93
CA HIS A 79 -2.57 -10.22 10.51
C HIS A 79 -1.71 -9.23 9.73
N GLY A 80 -0.95 -8.44 10.47
CA GLY A 80 -0.18 -7.35 9.91
C GLY A 80 -0.98 -6.08 9.75
N ASP A 81 -0.30 -4.97 9.94
CA ASP A 81 -0.89 -3.64 9.81
C ASP A 81 0.16 -2.65 9.28
N ILE A 82 -0.33 -1.57 8.70
CA ILE A 82 0.50 -0.47 8.23
C ILE A 82 0.89 0.39 9.44
N ASP A 83 2.18 0.47 9.71
CA ASP A 83 2.70 1.30 10.80
C ASP A 83 2.94 2.74 10.33
N LYS A 84 3.67 2.91 9.23
CA LYS A 84 4.00 4.22 8.68
C LYS A 84 3.80 4.27 7.18
N VAL A 85 3.43 5.45 6.68
CA VAL A 85 3.38 5.74 5.24
C VAL A 85 4.15 7.03 4.98
N PHE A 86 5.13 6.96 4.10
CA PHE A 86 5.87 8.11 3.59
C PHE A 86 5.40 8.41 2.17
N LEU A 87 5.16 9.67 1.88
CA LEU A 87 4.89 10.17 0.54
C LEU A 87 5.99 11.15 0.13
N ARG A 88 6.78 10.77 -0.86
CA ARG A 88 7.97 11.51 -1.31
C ARG A 88 8.88 11.93 -0.14
N GLY A 89 9.12 10.98 0.77
CA GLY A 89 9.96 11.19 1.96
C GLY A 89 9.28 11.91 3.13
N ASN A 90 8.03 12.37 2.99
CA ASN A 90 7.29 13.02 4.07
C ASN A 90 6.42 12.00 4.81
N LEU A 91 6.52 11.95 6.12
CA LEU A 91 5.69 11.08 6.95
C LEU A 91 4.24 11.55 6.90
N ALA A 92 3.39 10.78 6.24
CA ALA A 92 1.96 11.05 6.09
C ALA A 92 1.11 10.34 7.13
N VAL A 93 1.47 9.10 7.47
CA VAL A 93 0.77 8.27 8.46
C VAL A 93 1.79 7.72 9.46
N ASP A 94 1.47 7.81 10.74
CA ASP A 94 2.25 7.24 11.84
C ASP A 94 1.33 6.47 12.78
N GLU A 95 1.68 5.21 13.05
CA GLU A 95 0.88 4.28 13.86
C GLU A 95 -0.61 4.25 13.45
N GLY A 96 -0.87 4.25 12.14
CA GLY A 96 -2.21 4.24 11.56
C GLY A 96 -2.96 5.56 11.62
N LYS A 97 -2.34 6.64 12.10
CA LYS A 97 -2.95 7.98 12.20
C LYS A 97 -2.38 8.93 11.16
N LEU A 98 -3.26 9.66 10.49
CA LEU A 98 -2.87 10.72 9.56
C LEU A 98 -2.18 11.86 10.31
N VAL A 99 -0.92 12.17 9.96
CA VAL A 99 -0.11 13.23 10.60
C VAL A 99 0.16 14.41 9.67
N GLN A 100 0.05 14.22 8.34
CA GLN A 100 0.13 15.30 7.35
C GLN A 100 -0.90 15.08 6.25
N GLU A 101 -1.54 16.18 5.83
CA GLU A 101 -2.54 16.20 4.77
C GLU A 101 -2.05 16.98 3.55
N LYS A 102 -2.76 16.81 2.43
CA LYS A 102 -2.57 17.60 1.20
C LYS A 102 -1.16 17.51 0.61
N LEU A 103 -0.50 16.36 0.76
CA LEU A 103 0.83 16.09 0.20
C LEU A 103 0.81 15.66 -1.27
N GLY A 104 -0.37 15.35 -1.81
CA GLY A 104 -0.53 14.86 -3.18
C GLY A 104 -0.19 15.91 -4.23
N THR A 105 0.47 15.48 -5.31
CA THR A 105 0.70 16.28 -6.51
C THR A 105 0.34 15.47 -7.75
N TYR A 106 -0.12 16.14 -8.80
CA TYR A 106 -0.39 15.47 -10.08
C TYR A 106 0.92 14.96 -10.70
N ILE A 107 0.88 13.71 -11.19
CA ILE A 107 2.00 13.09 -11.90
C ILE A 107 1.57 12.81 -13.34
N LYS A 108 2.32 13.38 -14.30
CA LYS A 108 2.12 13.08 -15.71
C LYS A 108 2.60 11.67 -16.01
N ARG A 109 1.71 10.83 -16.54
CA ARG A 109 2.07 9.47 -16.92
C ARG A 109 2.88 9.43 -18.22
N GLY A 110 3.73 8.44 -18.35
CA GLY A 110 4.37 8.03 -19.59
C GLY A 110 3.62 6.89 -20.28
N LEU A 111 4.31 6.16 -21.14
CA LEU A 111 3.77 4.99 -21.80
C LEU A 111 3.68 3.80 -20.84
N ARG A 112 2.66 2.96 -21.06
CA ARG A 112 2.53 1.68 -20.38
C ARG A 112 3.75 0.79 -20.65
N GLN A 113 4.21 0.09 -19.61
CA GLN A 113 5.30 -0.88 -19.71
C GLN A 113 4.78 -2.31 -19.51
N PRO A 114 5.52 -3.33 -20.01
CA PRO A 114 5.17 -4.74 -19.75
C PRO A 114 5.13 -5.05 -18.27
N LEU A 115 4.15 -5.84 -17.86
CA LEU A 115 4.01 -6.28 -16.47
C LEU A 115 5.01 -7.39 -16.14
N ALA A 116 5.39 -7.45 -14.89
CA ALA A 116 6.23 -8.53 -14.37
C ALA A 116 5.43 -9.81 -14.15
#